data_989be493ffb0bfd404e16c2fbd99f9c7
#
_entry.id   989be493ffb0bfd404e16c2fbd99f9c7
#
_cell.length_a   1.000
_cell.length_b   1.000
_cell.length_c   1.000
_cell.angle_alpha   90.00
_cell.angle_beta   90.00
_cell.angle_gamma   90.00
#
_symmetry.space_group_name_H-M   'P 1'
#
loop_
_entity.id
_entity.type
_entity.pdbx_description
1 polymer ?
#
loop_
_entity_poly.entity_id
_entity_poly.type
_entity_poly.pdbx_seq_one_letter_code
_entity_poly.pdbx_strand_id
1 'polypeptide(L)'
;WDPVDQTVLANEQVVDGKGWRSGATVERKKLNQWFFNISKFSEELLQGLEGLNNWPNKVKVMQKNWIGKSFGCEVEFKIESNKSVENIKCYTTRPDTLFGFSFIALSVDHALAKYYEDDKKFQEFKKECSKTGTTEESIASAEKLGFKTDLIAINPLDNNIKVPVYFANFVLMDY
;
A
#
# COMPACT_ATOMS: atom_id res chain seq x y z
N TRP A 1 -14.20 9.28 -0.64
CA TRP A 1 -15.62 9.49 -0.88
C TRP A 1 -16.26 10.29 0.25
N ASP A 2 -16.97 11.34 -0.10
CA ASP A 2 -17.80 12.10 0.84
C ASP A 2 -19.25 11.58 0.78
N PRO A 3 -19.78 11.00 1.87
CA PRO A 3 -21.12 10.41 1.85
C PRO A 3 -22.25 11.46 1.82
N VAL A 4 -21.98 12.70 2.22
CA VAL A 4 -22.96 13.79 2.22
C VAL A 4 -23.01 14.45 0.86
N ASP A 5 -21.86 14.85 0.31
CA ASP A 5 -21.75 15.46 -1.01
C ASP A 5 -21.87 14.44 -2.15
N GLN A 6 -21.83 13.14 -1.83
CA GLN A 6 -21.84 12.01 -2.77
C GLN A 6 -20.82 12.15 -3.92
N THR A 7 -19.61 12.55 -3.57
CA THR A 7 -18.54 12.81 -4.53
C THR A 7 -17.19 12.24 -4.06
N VAL A 8 -16.31 11.99 -5.04
CA VAL A 8 -14.90 11.67 -4.77
C VAL A 8 -14.17 12.97 -4.48
N LEU A 9 -13.35 12.97 -3.44
CA LEU A 9 -12.51 14.09 -3.07
C LEU A 9 -11.05 13.84 -3.44
N ALA A 10 -10.35 14.87 -3.89
CA ALA A 10 -8.90 14.87 -3.97
C ALA A 10 -8.29 14.92 -2.55
N ASN A 11 -7.03 14.53 -2.42
CA ASN A 11 -6.37 14.50 -1.11
C ASN A 11 -6.37 15.86 -0.41
N GLU A 12 -6.20 16.95 -1.18
CA GLU A 12 -6.21 18.34 -0.69
C GLU A 12 -7.58 18.80 -0.19
N GLN A 13 -8.63 18.07 -0.57
CA GLN A 13 -10.01 18.35 -0.16
C GLN A 13 -10.40 17.56 1.09
N VAL A 14 -9.48 16.81 1.68
CA VAL A 14 -9.68 16.05 2.91
C VAL A 14 -8.82 16.66 4.01
N VAL A 15 -9.46 17.21 5.03
CA VAL A 15 -8.79 17.81 6.19
C VAL A 15 -9.21 17.03 7.44
N ASP A 16 -8.23 16.49 8.16
CA ASP A 16 -8.44 15.67 9.37
C ASP A 16 -9.46 14.53 9.17
N GLY A 17 -9.42 13.87 8.01
CA GLY A 17 -10.31 12.77 7.67
C GLY A 17 -11.75 13.21 7.34
N LYS A 18 -11.97 14.51 7.10
CA LYS A 18 -13.29 15.09 6.77
C LYS A 18 -13.26 15.80 5.43
N GLY A 19 -14.38 15.78 4.73
CA GLY A 19 -14.56 16.55 3.50
C GLY A 19 -14.52 18.06 3.81
N TRP A 20 -13.72 18.81 3.05
CA TRP A 20 -13.48 20.23 3.24
C TRP A 20 -14.75 21.10 3.19
N ARG A 21 -15.76 20.65 2.47
CA ARG A 21 -17.01 21.36 2.26
C ARG A 21 -18.14 20.86 3.17
N SER A 22 -18.34 19.54 3.24
CA SER A 22 -19.42 18.94 4.01
C SER A 22 -19.11 18.78 5.49
N GLY A 23 -17.82 18.71 5.87
CA GLY A 23 -17.38 18.34 7.21
C GLY A 23 -17.66 16.89 7.59
N ALA A 24 -18.22 16.09 6.68
CA ALA A 24 -18.48 14.66 6.90
C ALA A 24 -17.18 13.85 6.93
N THR A 25 -17.17 12.81 7.75
CA THR A 25 -16.06 11.84 7.73
C THR A 25 -16.03 11.13 6.37
N VAL A 26 -14.87 11.18 5.70
CA VAL A 26 -14.71 10.56 4.39
C VAL A 26 -14.50 9.06 4.51
N GLU A 27 -14.88 8.33 3.45
CA GLU A 27 -14.80 6.88 3.38
C GLU A 27 -13.97 6.45 2.16
N ARG A 28 -13.21 5.37 2.28
CA ARG A 28 -12.65 4.70 1.11
C ARG A 28 -13.71 3.85 0.44
N LYS A 29 -13.94 4.07 -0.84
CA LYS A 29 -14.96 3.37 -1.62
C LYS A 29 -14.42 2.93 -2.96
N LYS A 30 -14.64 1.66 -3.32
CA LYS A 30 -14.39 1.18 -4.68
C LYS A 30 -15.51 1.65 -5.59
N LEU A 31 -15.15 2.35 -6.66
CA LEU A 31 -16.10 2.90 -7.62
C LEU A 31 -15.77 2.40 -9.03
N ASN A 32 -16.80 2.12 -9.80
CA ASN A 32 -16.67 1.87 -11.23
C ASN A 32 -16.68 3.23 -11.96
N GLN A 33 -15.52 3.65 -12.45
CA GLN A 33 -15.38 4.89 -13.19
C GLN A 33 -14.25 4.78 -14.22
N TRP A 34 -14.14 5.75 -15.10
CA TRP A 34 -13.08 5.82 -16.08
C TRP A 34 -11.77 6.22 -15.41
N PHE A 35 -10.70 5.48 -15.73
CA PHE A 35 -9.33 5.78 -15.31
C PHE A 35 -8.41 5.77 -16.53
N PHE A 36 -7.46 6.68 -16.56
CA PHE A 36 -6.33 6.58 -17.47
C PHE A 36 -5.36 5.52 -16.94
N ASN A 37 -5.05 4.51 -17.73
CA ASN A 37 -4.04 3.51 -17.39
C ASN A 37 -2.63 4.08 -17.61
N ILE A 38 -2.27 5.08 -16.81
CA ILE A 38 -1.06 5.88 -16.99
C ILE A 38 0.21 5.07 -16.70
N SER A 39 0.15 4.15 -15.74
CA SER A 39 1.27 3.29 -15.35
C SER A 39 1.74 2.37 -16.48
N LYS A 40 0.87 2.00 -17.42
CA LYS A 40 1.24 1.25 -18.61
C LYS A 40 2.29 1.96 -19.47
N PHE A 41 2.33 3.29 -19.43
CA PHE A 41 3.20 4.13 -20.24
C PHE A 41 4.45 4.60 -19.49
N SER A 42 4.67 4.17 -18.25
CA SER A 42 5.75 4.65 -17.39
C SER A 42 7.14 4.48 -18.03
N GLU A 43 7.41 3.34 -18.66
CA GLU A 43 8.68 3.08 -19.34
C GLU A 43 8.87 3.99 -20.56
N GLU A 44 7.82 4.14 -21.41
CA GLU A 44 7.86 5.02 -22.58
C GLU A 44 8.05 6.50 -22.18
N LEU A 45 7.38 6.93 -21.10
CA LEU A 45 7.54 8.28 -20.56
C LEU A 45 8.96 8.53 -20.06
N LEU A 46 9.54 7.54 -19.35
CA LEU A 46 10.90 7.63 -18.86
C LEU A 46 11.93 7.73 -20.00
N GLN A 47 11.79 6.90 -21.03
CA GLN A 47 12.66 6.92 -22.21
C GLN A 47 12.46 8.21 -23.01
N GLY A 48 11.22 8.70 -23.13
CA GLY A 48 10.88 9.93 -23.83
C GLY A 48 11.58 11.17 -23.25
N LEU A 49 11.93 11.18 -21.97
CA LEU A 49 12.69 12.30 -21.36
C LEU A 49 14.07 12.51 -22.01
N GLU A 50 14.68 11.46 -22.53
CA GLU A 50 16.00 11.56 -23.18
C GLU A 50 15.93 12.39 -24.46
N GLY A 51 14.81 12.30 -25.20
CA GLY A 51 14.58 13.06 -26.43
C GLY A 51 14.23 14.53 -26.24
N LEU A 52 13.96 14.99 -25.01
CA LEU A 52 13.54 16.37 -24.72
C LEU A 52 14.74 17.30 -24.58
N ASN A 53 15.47 17.53 -25.70
CA ASN A 53 16.74 18.28 -25.69
C ASN A 53 16.60 19.74 -25.25
N ASN A 54 15.44 20.37 -25.44
CA ASN A 54 15.16 21.75 -25.06
C ASN A 54 14.65 21.93 -23.64
N TRP A 55 14.50 20.83 -22.89
CA TRP A 55 14.07 20.89 -21.49
C TRP A 55 15.26 21.11 -20.56
N PRO A 56 15.10 21.95 -19.51
CA PRO A 56 16.12 22.09 -18.48
C PRO A 56 16.38 20.74 -17.77
N ASN A 57 17.65 20.43 -17.53
CA ASN A 57 18.03 19.19 -16.84
C ASN A 57 17.33 19.00 -15.49
N LYS A 58 17.15 20.08 -14.73
CA LYS A 58 16.44 20.03 -13.44
C LYS A 58 15.02 19.48 -13.60
N VAL A 59 14.30 19.89 -14.65
CA VAL A 59 12.94 19.41 -14.92
C VAL A 59 12.94 17.96 -15.33
N LYS A 60 13.88 17.51 -16.18
CA LYS A 60 14.02 16.10 -16.54
C LYS A 60 14.27 15.22 -15.31
N VAL A 61 15.16 15.63 -14.41
CA VAL A 61 15.43 14.91 -13.17
C VAL A 61 14.20 14.83 -12.28
N MET A 62 13.44 15.92 -12.15
CA MET A 62 12.19 15.92 -11.39
C MET A 62 11.17 14.93 -11.97
N GLN A 63 11.01 14.90 -13.30
CA GLN A 63 10.10 13.95 -13.96
C GLN A 63 10.57 12.51 -13.79
N LYS A 64 11.86 12.25 -13.95
CA LYS A 64 12.46 10.93 -13.73
C LYS A 64 12.21 10.41 -12.30
N ASN A 65 12.43 11.28 -11.31
CA ASN A 65 12.20 10.95 -9.91
C ASN A 65 10.71 10.73 -9.60
N TRP A 66 9.83 11.48 -10.26
CA TRP A 66 8.38 11.32 -10.13
C TRP A 66 7.91 9.97 -10.69
N ILE A 67 8.43 9.55 -11.86
CA ILE A 67 8.14 8.23 -12.44
C ILE A 67 8.66 7.13 -11.53
N GLY A 68 9.81 7.33 -10.90
CA GLY A 68 10.30 6.53 -9.78
C GLY A 68 10.58 5.07 -10.13
N LYS A 69 11.18 4.78 -11.31
CA LYS A 69 11.52 3.40 -11.67
C LYS A 69 12.41 2.76 -10.61
N SER A 70 11.95 1.68 -10.02
CA SER A 70 12.66 0.87 -9.02
C SER A 70 12.88 -0.55 -9.52
N PHE A 71 13.83 -1.24 -8.91
CA PHE A 71 14.11 -2.64 -9.15
C PHE A 71 13.94 -3.42 -7.84
N GLY A 72 13.33 -4.57 -7.94
CA GLY A 72 13.12 -5.43 -6.78
C GLY A 72 12.80 -6.85 -7.20
N CYS A 73 12.40 -7.66 -6.24
CA CYS A 73 11.97 -9.02 -6.48
C CYS A 73 10.66 -9.32 -5.73
N GLU A 74 9.88 -10.22 -6.30
CA GLU A 74 8.76 -10.84 -5.62
C GLU A 74 9.29 -12.03 -4.82
N VAL A 75 8.90 -12.10 -3.56
CA VAL A 75 9.27 -13.18 -2.63
C VAL A 75 8.02 -13.87 -2.16
N GLU A 76 8.00 -15.19 -2.26
CA GLU A 76 6.89 -16.03 -1.82
C GLU A 76 7.23 -16.68 -0.48
N PHE A 77 6.35 -16.45 0.51
CA PHE A 77 6.47 -16.99 1.85
C PHE A 77 5.42 -18.07 2.07
N LYS A 78 5.85 -19.25 2.48
CA LYS A 78 4.94 -20.30 2.95
C LYS A 78 4.32 -19.90 4.28
N ILE A 79 3.04 -20.18 4.47
CA ILE A 79 2.30 -19.81 5.66
C ILE A 79 1.91 -21.05 6.45
N GLU A 80 2.26 -21.07 7.73
CA GLU A 80 1.68 -22.01 8.70
C GLU A 80 0.39 -21.40 9.26
N SER A 81 -0.73 -22.05 8.98
CA SER A 81 -2.03 -21.57 9.41
C SER A 81 -3.05 -22.70 9.39
N ASN A 82 -4.06 -22.61 10.25
CA ASN A 82 -5.26 -23.45 10.20
C ASN A 82 -6.27 -22.97 9.14
N LYS A 83 -5.96 -21.88 8.42
CA LYS A 83 -6.79 -21.29 7.37
C LYS A 83 -6.31 -21.81 5.99
N SER A 84 -7.17 -21.76 5.01
CA SER A 84 -6.84 -22.14 3.61
C SER A 84 -5.93 -21.09 2.94
N VAL A 85 -4.75 -20.87 3.55
CA VAL A 85 -3.73 -19.93 3.06
C VAL A 85 -2.43 -20.72 2.99
N GLU A 86 -1.90 -20.90 1.80
CA GLU A 86 -0.65 -21.63 1.59
C GLU A 86 0.55 -20.68 1.52
N ASN A 87 0.40 -19.59 0.78
CA ASN A 87 1.50 -18.67 0.48
C ASN A 87 1.05 -17.22 0.53
N ILE A 88 2.00 -16.34 0.83
CA ILE A 88 1.89 -14.88 0.69
C ILE A 88 3.03 -14.40 -0.20
N LYS A 89 2.73 -13.55 -1.17
CA LYS A 89 3.70 -12.88 -2.01
C LYS A 89 3.91 -11.46 -1.54
N CYS A 90 5.16 -11.07 -1.40
CA CYS A 90 5.58 -9.72 -1.05
C CYS A 90 6.61 -9.22 -2.06
N TYR A 91 6.48 -7.96 -2.47
CA TYR A 91 7.50 -7.30 -3.28
C TYR A 91 8.48 -6.55 -2.37
N THR A 92 9.76 -6.61 -2.68
CA THR A 92 10.79 -5.85 -1.99
C THR A 92 11.83 -5.28 -2.95
N THR A 93 12.24 -4.03 -2.71
CA THR A 93 13.40 -3.42 -3.37
C THR A 93 14.71 -3.70 -2.62
N ARG A 94 14.64 -4.34 -1.46
CA ARG A 94 15.76 -4.67 -0.58
C ARG A 94 15.80 -6.16 -0.24
N PRO A 95 16.07 -7.05 -1.24
CA PRO A 95 16.12 -8.50 -1.00
C PRO A 95 17.23 -8.90 -0.02
N ASP A 96 18.25 -8.09 0.16
CA ASP A 96 19.30 -8.24 1.15
C ASP A 96 18.78 -8.28 2.60
N THR A 97 17.62 -7.67 2.88
CA THR A 97 17.01 -7.66 4.22
C THR A 97 16.33 -8.97 4.60
N LEU A 98 16.16 -9.91 3.65
CA LEU A 98 15.53 -11.22 3.90
C LEU A 98 16.29 -12.09 4.92
N PHE A 99 17.56 -11.78 5.17
CA PHE A 99 18.36 -12.49 6.17
C PHE A 99 18.04 -12.08 7.61
N GLY A 100 17.37 -10.93 7.82
CA GLY A 100 17.17 -10.38 9.17
C GLY A 100 15.82 -9.67 9.38
N PHE A 101 14.79 -9.96 8.56
CA PHE A 101 13.48 -9.39 8.79
C PHE A 101 12.76 -10.04 9.98
N SER A 102 11.90 -9.28 10.66
CA SER A 102 11.24 -9.69 11.90
C SER A 102 9.76 -9.97 11.75
N PHE A 103 9.12 -9.53 10.69
CA PHE A 103 7.68 -9.72 10.41
C PHE A 103 7.36 -9.47 8.94
N ILE A 104 6.19 -9.92 8.51
CA ILE A 104 5.57 -9.54 7.23
C ILE A 104 4.40 -8.62 7.52
N ALA A 105 4.28 -7.55 6.75
CA ALA A 105 3.16 -6.64 6.82
C ALA A 105 2.31 -6.71 5.55
N LEU A 106 0.99 -6.80 5.73
CA LEU A 106 -0.01 -6.82 4.66
C LEU A 106 -0.89 -5.57 4.74
N SER A 107 -1.39 -5.15 3.60
CA SER A 107 -2.43 -4.13 3.55
C SER A 107 -3.73 -4.64 4.16
N VAL A 108 -4.50 -3.76 4.80
CA VAL A 108 -5.85 -4.07 5.31
C VAL A 108 -6.84 -4.43 4.19
N ASP A 109 -6.50 -4.08 2.94
CA ASP A 109 -7.29 -4.39 1.74
C ASP A 109 -6.87 -5.72 1.09
N HIS A 110 -5.88 -6.42 1.64
CA HIS A 110 -5.44 -7.72 1.16
C HIS A 110 -6.54 -8.78 1.31
N ALA A 111 -6.62 -9.73 0.37
CA ALA A 111 -7.66 -10.76 0.35
C ALA A 111 -7.76 -11.59 1.65
N LEU A 112 -6.67 -11.70 2.41
CA LEU A 112 -6.64 -12.40 3.70
C LEU A 112 -7.39 -11.66 4.81
N ALA A 113 -7.71 -10.38 4.65
CA ALA A 113 -8.51 -9.61 5.61
C ALA A 113 -9.88 -10.24 5.85
N LYS A 114 -10.45 -10.96 4.85
CA LYS A 114 -11.72 -11.67 4.96
C LYS A 114 -11.78 -12.67 6.12
N TYR A 115 -10.63 -13.24 6.51
CA TYR A 115 -10.57 -14.21 7.61
C TYR A 115 -10.65 -13.57 9.00
N TYR A 116 -10.61 -12.23 9.07
CA TYR A 116 -10.59 -11.44 10.30
C TYR A 116 -11.77 -10.47 10.38
N GLU A 117 -12.70 -10.51 9.42
CA GLU A 117 -13.84 -9.59 9.36
C GLU A 117 -14.78 -9.70 10.56
N ASP A 118 -14.85 -10.87 11.23
CA ASP A 118 -15.65 -11.09 12.43
C ASP A 118 -14.91 -10.65 13.72
N ASP A 119 -13.62 -10.33 13.66
CA ASP A 119 -12.85 -9.86 14.81
C ASP A 119 -13.09 -8.36 15.03
N LYS A 120 -13.68 -8.02 16.20
CA LYS A 120 -13.99 -6.62 16.55
C LYS A 120 -12.75 -5.73 16.58
N LYS A 121 -11.60 -6.25 17.06
CA LYS A 121 -10.34 -5.49 17.10
C LYS A 121 -9.81 -5.22 15.70
N PHE A 122 -9.96 -6.19 14.79
CA PHE A 122 -9.60 -5.99 13.40
C PHE A 122 -10.50 -4.96 12.70
N GLN A 123 -11.81 -4.98 12.98
CA GLN A 123 -12.75 -3.98 12.45
C GLN A 123 -12.41 -2.57 12.94
N GLU A 124 -12.10 -2.41 14.23
CA GLU A 124 -11.66 -1.12 14.79
C GLU A 124 -10.36 -0.65 14.13
N PHE A 125 -9.38 -1.55 13.98
CA PHE A 125 -8.13 -1.28 13.29
C PHE A 125 -8.36 -0.87 11.82
N LYS A 126 -9.19 -1.60 11.07
CA LYS A 126 -9.54 -1.30 9.68
C LYS A 126 -10.21 0.07 9.55
N LYS A 127 -11.09 0.42 10.49
CA LYS A 127 -11.72 1.74 10.56
C LYS A 127 -10.70 2.83 10.83
N GLU A 128 -9.72 2.60 11.69
CA GLU A 128 -8.64 3.56 11.94
C GLU A 128 -7.76 3.74 10.69
N CYS A 129 -7.39 2.66 10.02
CA CYS A 129 -6.65 2.70 8.76
C CYS A 129 -7.38 3.50 7.67
N SER A 130 -8.72 3.47 7.64
CA SER A 130 -9.49 4.22 6.64
C SER A 130 -9.39 5.74 6.78
N LYS A 131 -8.98 6.24 7.94
CA LYS A 131 -8.75 7.67 8.19
C LYS A 131 -7.39 8.16 7.66
N THR A 132 -6.43 7.24 7.49
CA THR A 132 -5.09 7.58 6.99
C THR A 132 -5.16 7.82 5.49
N GLY A 133 -4.56 8.91 5.00
CA GLY A 133 -4.43 9.20 3.58
C GLY A 133 -3.62 8.11 2.85
N THR A 134 -3.77 8.05 1.53
CA THR A 134 -3.05 7.08 0.68
C THR A 134 -1.78 7.65 0.06
N THR A 135 -1.47 8.93 0.27
CA THR A 135 -0.24 9.53 -0.24
C THR A 135 0.95 9.04 0.58
N GLU A 136 2.10 8.92 -0.07
CA GLU A 136 3.35 8.53 0.57
C GLU A 136 3.69 9.44 1.77
N GLU A 137 3.47 10.74 1.63
CA GLU A 137 3.66 11.74 2.67
C GLU A 137 2.73 11.51 3.89
N SER A 138 1.44 11.23 3.62
CA SER A 138 0.47 10.94 4.67
C SER A 138 0.80 9.65 5.42
N ILE A 139 1.28 8.63 4.70
CA ILE A 139 1.70 7.35 5.29
C ILE A 139 2.99 7.52 6.10
N ALA A 140 3.94 8.34 5.61
CA ALA A 140 5.21 8.59 6.30
C ALA A 140 5.03 9.34 7.63
N SER A 141 4.06 10.29 7.67
CA SER A 141 3.77 11.13 8.84
C SER A 141 2.79 10.49 9.83
N ALA A 142 2.00 9.51 9.42
CA ALA A 142 1.02 8.86 10.29
C ALA A 142 1.71 7.95 11.32
N GLU A 143 1.06 7.81 12.48
CA GLU A 143 1.44 6.78 13.46
C GLU A 143 1.33 5.39 12.82
N LYS A 144 2.40 4.59 12.99
CA LYS A 144 2.46 3.24 12.44
C LYS A 144 1.67 2.28 13.32
N LEU A 145 0.53 1.85 12.83
CA LEU A 145 -0.37 0.92 13.50
C LEU A 145 -0.31 -0.45 12.82
N GLY A 146 -0.48 -1.51 13.60
CA GLY A 146 -0.52 -2.87 13.10
C GLY A 146 -1.44 -3.78 13.91
N PHE A 147 -2.10 -4.69 13.21
CA PHE A 147 -2.89 -5.76 13.80
C PHE A 147 -2.15 -7.09 13.61
N LYS A 148 -1.77 -7.74 14.71
CA LYS A 148 -1.10 -9.05 14.68
C LYS A 148 -2.10 -10.14 14.35
N THR A 149 -1.78 -10.93 13.34
CA THR A 149 -2.58 -12.10 12.96
C THR A 149 -2.12 -13.37 13.70
N ASP A 150 -2.85 -14.47 13.52
CA ASP A 150 -2.45 -15.83 13.91
C ASP A 150 -1.62 -16.55 12.83
N LEU A 151 -1.31 -15.87 11.72
CA LEU A 151 -0.50 -16.41 10.63
C LEU A 151 0.99 -16.33 10.98
N ILE A 152 1.71 -17.37 10.61
CA ILE A 152 3.17 -17.45 10.73
C ILE A 152 3.75 -17.68 9.34
N ALA A 153 4.67 -16.86 8.93
CA ALA A 153 5.38 -17.00 7.67
C ALA A 153 6.75 -17.66 7.88
N ILE A 154 7.12 -18.53 6.96
CA ILE A 154 8.41 -19.23 6.96
C ILE A 154 9.35 -18.45 6.05
N ASN A 155 10.57 -18.19 6.54
CA ASN A 155 11.60 -17.54 5.73
C ASN A 155 11.98 -18.44 4.56
N PRO A 156 11.91 -17.97 3.31
CA PRO A 156 12.22 -18.79 2.14
C PRO A 156 13.71 -19.20 2.04
N LEU A 157 14.59 -18.51 2.76
CA LEU A 157 16.03 -18.80 2.78
C LEU A 157 16.43 -19.74 3.92
N ASP A 158 15.64 -19.79 5.00
CA ASP A 158 15.86 -20.68 6.14
C ASP A 158 14.52 -21.08 6.78
N ASN A 159 14.12 -22.32 6.56
CA ASN A 159 12.84 -22.85 7.07
C ASN A 159 12.74 -22.91 8.61
N ASN A 160 13.85 -22.75 9.33
CA ASN A 160 13.84 -22.68 10.80
C ASN A 160 13.41 -21.29 11.31
N ILE A 161 13.51 -20.26 10.45
CA ILE A 161 13.13 -18.89 10.81
C ILE A 161 11.66 -18.68 10.48
N LYS A 162 10.88 -18.45 11.54
CA LYS A 162 9.44 -18.18 11.47
C LYS A 162 9.16 -16.78 11.97
N VAL A 163 8.36 -16.03 11.23
CA VAL A 163 8.03 -14.63 11.55
C VAL A 163 6.51 -14.42 11.56
N PRO A 164 6.01 -13.53 12.44
CA PRO A 164 4.60 -13.18 12.47
C PRO A 164 4.19 -12.36 11.26
N VAL A 165 2.91 -12.49 10.91
CA VAL A 165 2.26 -11.67 9.87
C VAL A 165 1.35 -10.65 10.53
N TYR A 166 1.42 -9.40 10.09
CA TYR A 166 0.60 -8.28 10.55
C TYR A 166 -0.19 -7.68 9.41
N PHE A 167 -1.35 -7.12 9.69
CA PHE A 167 -1.92 -6.05 8.87
C PHE A 167 -1.39 -4.72 9.36
N ALA A 168 -1.05 -3.81 8.44
CA ALA A 168 -0.47 -2.53 8.80
C ALA A 168 -1.07 -1.38 7.96
N ASN A 169 -1.22 -0.21 8.58
CA ASN A 169 -1.79 0.96 7.92
C ASN A 169 -0.85 1.63 6.90
N PHE A 170 0.42 1.27 6.92
CA PHE A 170 1.45 1.83 6.03
C PHE A 170 1.79 0.94 4.83
N VAL A 171 1.06 -0.16 4.61
CA VAL A 171 1.23 -1.05 3.47
C VAL A 171 0.10 -0.82 2.48
N LEU A 172 0.46 -0.58 1.22
CA LEU A 172 -0.48 -0.43 0.10
C LEU A 172 -0.55 -1.74 -0.71
N MET A 173 -1.66 -1.93 -1.43
CA MET A 173 -1.81 -3.08 -2.35
C MET A 173 -1.05 -2.88 -3.65
N ASP A 174 -0.95 -1.63 -4.10
CA ASP A 174 -0.29 -1.25 -5.35
C ASP A 174 1.04 -0.60 -5.01
N TYR A 175 2.09 -1.13 -5.64
CA TYR A 175 3.45 -0.63 -5.49
C TYR A 175 4.04 -0.28 -6.84
#